data_d32c97f219bb976188164b7e81964289
#
_entry.id   d32c97f219bb976188164b7e81964289
#
_cell.length_a   1.000
_cell.length_b   1.000
_cell.length_c   1.000
_cell.angle_alpha   90.00
_cell.angle_beta   90.00
_cell.angle_gamma   90.00
#
_symmetry.space_group_name_H-M   'P 1'
#
loop_
_entity.id
_entity.type
_entity.pdbx_description
1 polymer ?
#
loop_
_entity_poly.entity_id
_entity_poly.type
_entity_poly.pdbx_seq_one_letter_code
_entity_poly.pdbx_strand_id
1 'polypeptide(L)'
;MGFKVSSADKKEYDVNGYVLVNNLIEADRLPILKSAFRDLFNGKFETGVAPDEVNWQFSNGDASLTRQICNGWKANREIAKIVLDQALAENIASLSGWPGVRIMSDNVLWKPPAARPLGFHQDSAYLAWYTPSDLVSCWIALDDTDVKGGTLEYVKGSHRWKHRPPEGEFHAPKNYRLALQNATEHEGIEAEITFVEVPAGGGSFHHGWTWHGSGTNTKNQPRRALVLHAMRSDVEYIPENFSQGIGPIYSRYKRLSDNILDENYFPILWQKDGYRTPQIDDYLNN
;
A
#
# COMPACT_ATOMS: atom_id res chain seq x y z
N MET A 1 -10.36 -11.05 -10.36
CA MET A 1 -10.50 -11.08 -8.87
C MET A 1 -11.90 -11.51 -8.50
N GLY A 2 -12.05 -12.42 -7.51
CA GLY A 2 -13.36 -12.94 -7.09
C GLY A 2 -14.08 -12.16 -5.98
N PHE A 3 -13.39 -11.21 -5.34
CA PHE A 3 -13.96 -10.44 -4.22
C PHE A 3 -14.79 -9.25 -4.72
N LYS A 4 -15.95 -9.06 -4.11
CA LYS A 4 -16.80 -7.88 -4.30
C LYS A 4 -17.25 -7.37 -2.93
N VAL A 5 -17.02 -6.08 -2.70
CA VAL A 5 -17.40 -5.40 -1.45
C VAL A 5 -18.88 -5.48 -1.20
N SER A 6 -19.26 -5.98 -0.03
CA SER A 6 -20.63 -6.04 0.48
C SER A 6 -20.99 -4.81 1.35
N SER A 7 -22.26 -4.67 1.71
CA SER A 7 -22.68 -3.64 2.68
C SER A 7 -22.13 -3.88 4.08
N ALA A 8 -21.84 -5.14 4.44
CA ALA A 8 -21.20 -5.47 5.72
C ALA A 8 -19.73 -5.00 5.72
N ASP A 9 -19.00 -5.24 4.62
CA ASP A 9 -17.60 -4.79 4.49
C ASP A 9 -17.49 -3.25 4.56
N LYS A 10 -18.44 -2.53 3.93
CA LYS A 10 -18.48 -1.06 4.03
C LYS A 10 -18.67 -0.59 5.47
N LYS A 11 -19.61 -1.20 6.18
CA LYS A 11 -19.87 -0.87 7.58
C LYS A 11 -18.64 -1.17 8.45
N GLU A 12 -17.99 -2.30 8.21
CA GLU A 12 -16.76 -2.67 8.93
C GLU A 12 -15.63 -1.67 8.65
N TYR A 13 -15.41 -1.32 7.39
CA TYR A 13 -14.44 -0.33 6.98
C TYR A 13 -14.72 1.05 7.60
N ASP A 14 -15.97 1.51 7.57
CA ASP A 14 -16.37 2.78 8.18
C ASP A 14 -16.15 2.81 9.70
N VAL A 15 -16.42 1.70 10.39
CA VAL A 15 -16.29 1.63 11.85
C VAL A 15 -14.84 1.44 12.27
N ASN A 16 -14.13 0.51 11.63
CA ASN A 16 -12.81 0.08 12.06
C ASN A 16 -11.66 0.83 11.38
N GLY A 17 -11.91 1.41 10.18
CA GLY A 17 -10.87 1.98 9.31
C GLY A 17 -10.18 0.92 8.44
N TYR A 18 -10.63 -0.33 8.51
CA TYR A 18 -10.12 -1.43 7.70
C TYR A 18 -11.17 -2.54 7.56
N VAL A 19 -10.96 -3.42 6.58
CA VAL A 19 -11.70 -4.68 6.41
C VAL A 19 -10.73 -5.77 5.97
N LEU A 20 -10.89 -6.98 6.53
CA LEU A 20 -10.09 -8.17 6.17
C LEU A 20 -10.81 -9.01 5.12
N VAL A 21 -10.06 -9.56 4.17
CA VAL A 21 -10.60 -10.35 3.06
C VAL A 21 -9.76 -11.63 2.89
N ASN A 22 -10.40 -12.79 2.89
CA ASN A 22 -9.70 -14.08 2.79
C ASN A 22 -9.29 -14.46 1.37
N ASN A 23 -9.88 -13.85 0.33
CA ASN A 23 -9.59 -14.18 -1.06
C ASN A 23 -9.68 -12.92 -1.95
N LEU A 24 -8.57 -12.23 -2.14
CA LEU A 24 -8.44 -11.09 -3.06
C LEU A 24 -7.92 -11.51 -4.42
N ILE A 25 -6.98 -12.47 -4.46
CA ILE A 25 -6.40 -12.99 -5.69
C ILE A 25 -6.47 -14.52 -5.73
N GLU A 26 -6.60 -15.06 -6.93
CA GLU A 26 -6.68 -16.49 -7.15
C GLU A 26 -5.35 -17.18 -6.80
N ALA A 27 -5.42 -18.41 -6.27
CA ALA A 27 -4.26 -19.16 -5.78
C ALA A 27 -3.21 -19.45 -6.85
N ASP A 28 -3.61 -19.62 -8.11
CA ASP A 28 -2.72 -19.87 -9.25
C ASP A 28 -1.84 -18.64 -9.59
N ARG A 29 -2.24 -17.44 -9.19
CA ARG A 29 -1.44 -16.23 -9.36
C ARG A 29 -0.27 -16.12 -8.37
N LEU A 30 -0.36 -16.79 -7.21
CA LEU A 30 0.63 -16.67 -6.13
C LEU A 30 2.04 -17.10 -6.55
N PRO A 31 2.27 -18.25 -7.22
CA PRO A 31 3.60 -18.65 -7.67
C PRO A 31 4.20 -17.64 -8.66
N ILE A 32 3.38 -17.08 -9.54
CA ILE A 32 3.79 -16.08 -10.55
C ILE A 32 4.26 -14.80 -9.86
N LEU A 33 3.45 -14.27 -8.94
CA LEU A 33 3.80 -13.07 -8.17
C LEU A 33 5.04 -13.28 -7.29
N LYS A 34 5.18 -14.43 -6.66
CA LYS A 34 6.38 -14.78 -5.88
C LYS A 34 7.63 -14.84 -6.78
N SER A 35 7.51 -15.24 -8.04
CA SER A 35 8.60 -15.20 -9.01
C SER A 35 8.93 -13.76 -9.40
N ALA A 36 7.91 -12.94 -9.71
CA ALA A 36 8.06 -11.52 -10.02
C ALA A 36 8.80 -10.77 -8.90
N PHE A 37 8.45 -11.04 -7.63
CA PHE A 37 9.14 -10.47 -6.46
C PHE A 37 10.63 -10.81 -6.47
N ARG A 38 10.99 -12.08 -6.71
CA ARG A 38 12.40 -12.47 -6.78
C ARG A 38 13.16 -11.76 -7.90
N ASP A 39 12.53 -11.64 -9.06
CA ASP A 39 13.15 -10.97 -10.21
C ASP A 39 13.37 -9.50 -9.93
N LEU A 40 12.38 -8.79 -9.39
CA LEU A 40 12.50 -7.38 -9.02
C LEU A 40 13.62 -7.13 -8.00
N PHE A 41 13.68 -7.92 -6.91
CA PHE A 41 14.75 -7.79 -5.90
C PHE A 41 16.13 -8.24 -6.40
N ASN A 42 16.20 -8.97 -7.52
CA ASN A 42 17.45 -9.29 -8.24
C ASN A 42 17.78 -8.26 -9.34
N GLY A 43 17.04 -7.16 -9.43
CA GLY A 43 17.27 -6.11 -10.44
C GLY A 43 16.87 -6.50 -11.85
N LYS A 44 16.00 -7.52 -12.00
CA LYS A 44 15.47 -7.92 -13.30
C LYS A 44 14.14 -7.20 -13.55
N PHE A 45 14.16 -6.27 -14.48
CA PHE A 45 13.02 -5.45 -14.85
C PHE A 45 12.58 -5.82 -16.27
N GLU A 46 11.53 -6.64 -16.36
CA GLU A 46 11.09 -7.23 -17.65
C GLU A 46 10.63 -6.17 -18.67
N THR A 47 10.13 -5.04 -18.17
CA THR A 47 9.66 -3.94 -19.03
C THR A 47 10.81 -3.06 -19.54
N GLY A 48 12.03 -3.25 -19.04
CA GLY A 48 13.18 -2.36 -19.27
C GLY A 48 13.12 -1.05 -18.48
N VAL A 49 12.06 -0.83 -17.67
CA VAL A 49 11.88 0.36 -16.83
C VAL A 49 12.16 -0.01 -15.38
N ALA A 50 13.01 0.76 -14.71
CA ALA A 50 13.25 0.57 -13.29
C ALA A 50 12.05 1.04 -12.46
N PRO A 51 11.78 0.43 -11.28
CA PRO A 51 10.82 0.98 -10.32
C PRO A 51 11.29 2.34 -9.81
N ASP A 52 10.40 3.11 -9.20
CA ASP A 52 10.74 4.47 -8.73
C ASP A 52 11.72 4.48 -7.57
N GLU A 53 11.64 3.47 -6.71
CA GLU A 53 12.56 3.34 -5.58
C GLU A 53 12.76 1.87 -5.21
N VAL A 54 14.02 1.54 -4.87
CA VAL A 54 14.43 0.25 -4.31
C VAL A 54 15.20 0.53 -3.03
N ASN A 55 14.60 0.26 -1.87
CA ASN A 55 15.23 0.55 -0.59
C ASN A 55 16.13 -0.59 -0.07
N TRP A 56 16.29 -1.67 -0.82
CA TRP A 56 17.14 -2.79 -0.46
C TRP A 56 17.80 -3.40 -1.69
N GLN A 57 19.10 -3.60 -1.64
CA GLN A 57 19.89 -4.22 -2.70
C GLN A 57 20.56 -5.50 -2.20
N PHE A 58 20.61 -6.53 -3.04
CA PHE A 58 21.12 -7.85 -2.70
C PHE A 58 22.59 -7.83 -2.27
N SER A 59 23.39 -6.94 -2.86
CA SER A 59 24.85 -6.88 -2.65
C SER A 59 25.28 -6.22 -1.34
N ASN A 60 24.46 -5.30 -0.79
CA ASN A 60 24.81 -4.48 0.38
C ASN A 60 23.66 -4.14 1.31
N GLY A 61 22.50 -4.78 1.12
CA GLY A 61 21.32 -4.56 1.98
C GLY A 61 21.45 -5.30 3.31
N ASP A 62 21.00 -4.67 4.40
CA ASP A 62 20.86 -5.34 5.69
C ASP A 62 19.80 -6.44 5.60
N ALA A 63 20.21 -7.71 5.80
CA ALA A 63 19.34 -8.88 5.71
C ALA A 63 18.19 -8.88 6.72
N SER A 64 18.31 -8.12 7.81
CA SER A 64 17.31 -8.00 8.86
C SER A 64 16.23 -6.94 8.59
N LEU A 65 16.31 -6.22 7.47
CA LEU A 65 15.30 -5.24 7.08
C LEU A 65 14.18 -5.86 6.23
N THR A 66 12.98 -5.33 6.38
CA THR A 66 11.93 -5.53 5.38
C THR A 66 12.37 -4.84 4.09
N ARG A 67 12.39 -5.60 3.00
CA ARG A 67 12.75 -5.12 1.67
C ARG A 67 11.53 -4.48 1.03
N GLN A 68 11.73 -3.36 0.34
CA GLN A 68 10.65 -2.61 -0.29
C GLN A 68 11.08 -2.10 -1.67
N ILE A 69 10.16 -2.20 -2.62
CA ILE A 69 10.25 -1.57 -3.94
C ILE A 69 8.97 -0.76 -4.15
N CYS A 70 9.11 0.51 -4.51
CA CYS A 70 8.00 1.39 -4.84
C CYS A 70 7.79 1.44 -6.34
N ASN A 71 6.52 1.33 -6.77
CA ASN A 71 6.12 1.31 -8.16
C ASN A 71 6.75 0.16 -8.96
N GLY A 72 6.71 -1.04 -8.38
CA GLY A 72 7.11 -2.28 -9.04
C GLY A 72 6.30 -2.59 -10.30
N TRP A 73 5.07 -2.06 -10.40
CA TRP A 73 4.22 -2.21 -11.59
C TRP A 73 4.86 -1.69 -12.87
N LYS A 74 5.72 -0.65 -12.77
CA LYS A 74 6.45 -0.11 -13.93
C LYS A 74 7.52 -1.06 -14.46
N ALA A 75 8.03 -1.92 -13.60
CA ALA A 75 9.13 -2.82 -13.88
C ALA A 75 8.71 -4.26 -14.18
N ASN A 76 7.45 -4.63 -13.82
CA ASN A 76 6.96 -6.00 -13.96
C ASN A 76 5.45 -6.02 -14.21
N ARG A 77 5.03 -6.65 -15.32
CA ARG A 77 3.62 -6.69 -15.74
C ARG A 77 2.74 -7.57 -14.87
N GLU A 78 3.29 -8.62 -14.23
CA GLU A 78 2.50 -9.45 -13.33
C GLU A 78 2.10 -8.68 -12.06
N ILE A 79 2.98 -7.78 -11.58
CA ILE A 79 2.62 -6.82 -10.53
C ILE A 79 1.56 -5.84 -11.06
N ALA A 80 1.78 -5.28 -12.26
CA ALA A 80 0.84 -4.35 -12.89
C ALA A 80 -0.56 -4.94 -13.06
N LYS A 81 -0.69 -6.20 -13.50
CA LYS A 81 -1.98 -6.90 -13.64
C LYS A 81 -2.80 -6.96 -12.35
N ILE A 82 -2.15 -6.88 -11.21
CA ILE A 82 -2.83 -6.85 -9.91
C ILE A 82 -3.17 -5.42 -9.50
N VAL A 83 -2.17 -4.53 -9.48
CA VAL A 83 -2.37 -3.18 -8.90
C VAL A 83 -3.09 -2.22 -9.86
N LEU A 84 -3.16 -2.53 -11.15
CA LEU A 84 -3.94 -1.79 -12.15
C LEU A 84 -5.29 -2.48 -12.47
N ASP A 85 -5.71 -3.48 -11.69
CA ASP A 85 -6.95 -4.20 -11.91
C ASP A 85 -8.17 -3.31 -11.65
N GLN A 86 -9.09 -3.27 -12.61
CA GLN A 86 -10.30 -2.45 -12.54
C GLN A 86 -11.23 -2.89 -11.41
N ALA A 87 -11.43 -4.21 -11.23
CA ALA A 87 -12.33 -4.71 -10.19
C ALA A 87 -11.79 -4.40 -8.78
N LEU A 88 -10.45 -4.36 -8.61
CA LEU A 88 -9.85 -3.90 -7.36
C LEU A 88 -10.15 -2.42 -7.11
N ALA A 89 -10.05 -1.57 -8.13
CA ALA A 89 -10.40 -0.16 -8.03
C ALA A 89 -11.89 0.07 -7.74
N GLU A 90 -12.79 -0.71 -8.35
CA GLU A 90 -14.23 -0.68 -8.06
C GLU A 90 -14.53 -1.03 -6.60
N ASN A 91 -13.83 -2.02 -6.04
CA ASN A 91 -13.95 -2.35 -4.62
C ASN A 91 -13.48 -1.19 -3.72
N ILE A 92 -12.36 -0.54 -4.06
CA ILE A 92 -11.85 0.64 -3.33
C ILE A 92 -12.87 1.80 -3.41
N ALA A 93 -13.36 2.11 -4.61
CA ALA A 93 -14.39 3.14 -4.79
C ALA A 93 -15.68 2.83 -4.00
N SER A 94 -16.05 1.55 -3.93
CA SER A 94 -17.20 1.08 -3.18
C SER A 94 -17.03 1.25 -1.66
N LEU A 95 -15.83 1.00 -1.12
CA LEU A 95 -15.51 1.20 0.31
C LEU A 95 -15.46 2.69 0.67
N SER A 96 -14.75 3.47 -0.13
CA SER A 96 -14.45 4.88 0.17
C SER A 96 -15.56 5.85 -0.23
N GLY A 97 -16.50 5.42 -1.11
CA GLY A 97 -17.50 6.30 -1.70
C GLY A 97 -16.97 7.28 -2.75
N TRP A 98 -15.75 7.06 -3.27
CA TRP A 98 -15.11 7.94 -4.23
C TRP A 98 -15.74 7.90 -5.63
N PRO A 99 -15.69 9.00 -6.39
CA PRO A 99 -16.21 9.04 -7.77
C PRO A 99 -15.37 8.26 -8.76
N GLY A 100 -14.10 8.00 -8.41
CA GLY A 100 -13.15 7.22 -9.18
C GLY A 100 -11.87 7.00 -8.39
N VAL A 101 -11.04 6.10 -8.92
CA VAL A 101 -9.80 5.63 -8.28
C VAL A 101 -8.66 5.69 -9.27
N ARG A 102 -7.52 6.21 -8.83
CA ARG A 102 -6.23 6.10 -9.53
C ARG A 102 -5.17 5.51 -8.60
N ILE A 103 -4.16 4.91 -9.19
CA ILE A 103 -3.00 4.46 -8.42
C ILE A 103 -2.19 5.68 -7.96
N MET A 104 -1.77 5.68 -6.70
CA MET A 104 -0.71 6.55 -6.21
C MET A 104 0.64 5.85 -6.37
N SER A 105 0.73 4.64 -5.83
CA SER A 105 1.90 3.77 -5.92
C SER A 105 1.53 2.34 -5.59
N ASP A 106 2.45 1.42 -5.88
CA ASP A 106 2.47 0.10 -5.25
C ASP A 106 3.75 -0.09 -4.42
N ASN A 107 3.65 -0.98 -3.44
CA ASN A 107 4.80 -1.44 -2.67
C ASN A 107 4.92 -2.97 -2.74
N VAL A 108 6.05 -3.42 -3.27
CA VAL A 108 6.46 -4.82 -3.25
C VAL A 108 7.24 -5.05 -1.95
N LEU A 109 6.62 -5.74 -0.99
CA LEU A 109 7.17 -5.91 0.35
C LEU A 109 7.62 -7.35 0.60
N TRP A 110 8.87 -7.51 1.03
CA TRP A 110 9.44 -8.80 1.41
C TRP A 110 10.05 -8.71 2.80
N LYS A 111 9.41 -9.34 3.78
CA LYS A 111 9.87 -9.45 5.15
C LYS A 111 10.55 -10.82 5.34
N PRO A 112 11.90 -10.90 5.26
CA PRO A 112 12.61 -12.17 5.40
C PRO A 112 12.51 -12.75 6.81
N PRO A 113 12.97 -14.01 7.03
CA PRO A 113 13.17 -14.53 8.37
C PRO A 113 14.01 -13.59 9.24
N ALA A 114 13.67 -13.45 10.51
CA ALA A 114 14.31 -12.56 11.48
C ALA A 114 14.25 -11.05 11.13
N ALA A 115 13.45 -10.66 10.14
CA ALA A 115 13.31 -9.25 9.81
C ALA A 115 12.70 -8.45 10.96
N ARG A 116 13.33 -7.32 11.24
CA ARG A 116 12.94 -6.37 12.29
C ARG A 116 11.60 -5.69 11.99
N PRO A 117 10.97 -5.06 12.99
CA PRO A 117 9.68 -4.40 12.84
C PRO A 117 9.66 -3.27 11.80
N LEU A 118 8.45 -2.91 11.36
CA LEU A 118 8.13 -1.60 10.79
C LEU A 118 7.36 -0.79 11.84
N GLY A 119 7.75 0.46 12.03
CA GLY A 119 7.15 1.35 13.02
C GLY A 119 5.67 1.62 12.74
N PHE A 120 4.89 1.82 13.81
CA PHE A 120 3.51 2.28 13.65
C PHE A 120 3.46 3.66 13.00
N HIS A 121 2.59 3.81 12.02
CA HIS A 121 2.42 5.03 11.22
C HIS A 121 1.01 5.12 10.63
N GLN A 122 0.73 6.22 9.98
CA GLN A 122 -0.46 6.45 9.15
C GLN A 122 0.03 6.81 7.75
N ASP A 123 -0.42 6.10 6.72
CA ASP A 123 0.03 6.33 5.33
C ASP A 123 -0.23 7.77 4.87
N SER A 124 -1.43 8.29 5.16
CA SER A 124 -1.82 9.66 4.78
C SER A 124 -0.99 10.75 5.43
N ALA A 125 -0.28 10.48 6.52
CA ALA A 125 0.60 11.46 7.16
C ALA A 125 1.79 11.86 6.28
N TYR A 126 2.14 11.04 5.27
CA TYR A 126 3.22 11.31 4.31
C TYR A 126 2.74 12.00 3.03
N LEU A 127 1.45 12.28 2.90
CA LEU A 127 0.83 12.67 1.64
C LEU A 127 0.45 14.15 1.56
N ALA A 128 1.32 15.04 2.06
CA ALA A 128 1.08 16.49 2.05
C ALA A 128 1.19 17.13 0.65
N TRP A 129 1.47 16.37 -0.41
CA TRP A 129 1.80 16.87 -1.73
C TRP A 129 0.62 16.93 -2.73
N TYR A 130 -0.53 16.31 -2.38
CA TYR A 130 -1.75 16.35 -3.20
C TYR A 130 -3.02 16.58 -2.35
N THR A 131 -4.10 16.97 -3.00
CA THR A 131 -5.40 17.25 -2.37
C THR A 131 -6.56 16.76 -3.23
N PRO A 132 -7.65 16.19 -2.65
CA PRO A 132 -7.76 15.74 -1.25
C PRO A 132 -6.77 14.63 -0.93
N SER A 133 -6.15 14.66 0.24
CA SER A 133 -5.12 13.69 0.66
C SER A 133 -5.70 12.37 1.21
N ASP A 134 -6.82 11.94 0.64
CA ASP A 134 -7.46 10.68 0.97
C ASP A 134 -6.71 9.50 0.33
N LEU A 135 -6.52 8.45 1.09
CA LEU A 135 -5.85 7.23 0.65
C LEU A 135 -6.60 5.99 1.14
N VAL A 136 -6.68 4.99 0.27
CA VAL A 136 -7.03 3.61 0.63
C VAL A 136 -5.89 2.71 0.19
N SER A 137 -5.36 1.93 1.13
CA SER A 137 -4.36 0.92 0.85
C SER A 137 -5.00 -0.46 0.79
N CYS A 138 -4.75 -1.19 -0.30
CA CYS A 138 -5.08 -2.60 -0.42
C CYS A 138 -3.81 -3.42 -0.24
N TRP A 139 -3.71 -4.12 0.88
CA TRP A 139 -2.59 -4.99 1.22
C TRP A 139 -2.94 -6.44 0.91
N ILE A 140 -2.18 -7.11 0.04
CA ILE A 140 -2.42 -8.46 -0.47
C ILE A 140 -1.31 -9.38 0.02
N ALA A 141 -1.66 -10.40 0.79
CA ALA A 141 -0.74 -11.40 1.31
C ALA A 141 -0.37 -12.43 0.22
N LEU A 142 0.92 -12.63 -0.03
CA LEU A 142 1.39 -13.69 -0.91
C LEU A 142 1.71 -14.98 -0.14
N ASP A 143 1.85 -14.89 1.16
CA ASP A 143 2.09 -16.02 2.08
C ASP A 143 1.02 -15.98 3.18
N ASP A 144 0.74 -17.14 3.83
CA ASP A 144 -0.14 -17.16 5.00
C ASP A 144 0.44 -16.26 6.09
N THR A 145 -0.40 -15.43 6.66
CA THR A 145 0.02 -14.40 7.61
C THR A 145 -0.49 -14.66 9.03
N ASP A 146 0.37 -14.43 9.99
CA ASP A 146 0.08 -14.51 11.41
C ASP A 146 1.01 -13.58 12.22
N VAL A 147 0.76 -13.49 13.52
CA VAL A 147 1.56 -12.68 14.46
C VAL A 147 3.03 -13.04 14.41
N LYS A 148 3.39 -14.34 14.37
CA LYS A 148 4.78 -14.81 14.35
C LYS A 148 5.52 -14.43 13.07
N GLY A 149 4.80 -14.35 11.94
CA GLY A 149 5.33 -13.90 10.65
C GLY A 149 5.50 -12.38 10.56
N GLY A 150 5.18 -11.63 11.61
CA GLY A 150 5.20 -10.17 11.61
C GLY A 150 4.20 -9.60 10.62
N THR A 151 2.93 -10.04 10.71
CA THR A 151 1.83 -9.49 9.90
C THR A 151 1.54 -8.05 10.27
N LEU A 152 0.64 -7.39 9.51
CA LEU A 152 0.15 -6.07 9.86
C LEU A 152 -0.66 -6.09 11.15
N GLU A 153 -0.53 -5.01 11.91
CA GLU A 153 -1.27 -4.70 13.12
C GLU A 153 -2.05 -3.41 12.85
N TYR A 154 -3.38 -3.47 12.90
CA TYR A 154 -4.25 -2.29 12.76
C TYR A 154 -4.79 -1.86 14.10
N VAL A 155 -4.91 -0.54 14.30
CA VAL A 155 -5.61 0.04 15.46
C VAL A 155 -7.03 0.39 15.04
N LYS A 156 -7.99 -0.29 15.63
CA LYS A 156 -9.42 -0.18 15.31
C LYS A 156 -9.93 1.24 15.55
N GLY A 157 -10.60 1.80 14.55
CA GLY A 157 -11.21 3.13 14.61
C GLY A 157 -10.24 4.32 14.59
N SER A 158 -8.92 4.06 14.54
CA SER A 158 -7.89 5.10 14.64
C SER A 158 -7.83 6.06 13.44
N HIS A 159 -8.47 5.73 12.32
CA HIS A 159 -8.62 6.64 11.18
C HIS A 159 -9.44 7.90 11.52
N ARG A 160 -10.17 7.90 12.64
CA ARG A 160 -10.95 9.02 13.17
C ARG A 160 -10.22 9.84 14.23
N TRP A 161 -9.01 9.41 14.61
CA TRP A 161 -8.20 10.14 15.57
C TRP A 161 -7.64 11.42 14.95
N LYS A 162 -7.11 12.30 15.77
CA LYS A 162 -6.47 13.52 15.29
C LYS A 162 -5.31 13.18 14.35
N HIS A 163 -5.30 13.81 13.18
CA HIS A 163 -4.21 13.66 12.21
C HIS A 163 -2.91 14.20 12.80
N ARG A 164 -1.83 13.45 12.62
CA ARG A 164 -0.51 13.77 13.16
C ARG A 164 0.54 13.68 12.05
N PRO A 165 1.59 14.52 12.11
CA PRO A 165 2.73 14.33 11.23
C PRO A 165 3.42 12.99 11.50
N PRO A 166 4.19 12.46 10.55
CA PRO A 166 5.01 11.26 10.77
C PRO A 166 5.93 11.44 11.98
N GLU A 167 6.01 10.42 12.82
CA GLU A 167 6.83 10.42 14.03
C GLU A 167 7.62 9.12 14.14
N GLY A 168 8.88 9.24 14.61
CA GLY A 168 9.76 8.10 14.85
C GLY A 168 10.40 7.52 13.59
N GLU A 169 11.09 6.39 13.79
CA GLU A 169 11.74 5.66 12.70
C GLU A 169 10.76 4.64 12.10
N PHE A 170 10.65 4.62 10.77
CA PHE A 170 9.81 3.66 10.05
C PHE A 170 10.47 2.28 9.96
N HIS A 171 11.74 2.22 9.52
CA HIS A 171 12.47 0.96 9.33
C HIS A 171 13.20 0.52 10.60
N ALA A 172 12.84 -0.65 11.10
CA ALA A 172 13.52 -1.36 12.18
C ALA A 172 13.76 -0.56 13.48
N PRO A 173 12.78 0.25 13.94
CA PRO A 173 12.94 1.00 15.19
C PRO A 173 13.09 0.06 16.39
N LYS A 174 13.76 0.55 17.45
CA LYS A 174 13.89 -0.18 18.73
C LYS A 174 12.53 -0.42 19.38
N ASN A 175 11.68 0.60 19.41
CA ASN A 175 10.29 0.51 19.87
C ASN A 175 9.37 0.87 18.69
N TYR A 176 8.87 -0.14 17.99
CA TYR A 176 8.04 0.08 16.80
C TYR A 176 6.63 0.59 17.13
N ARG A 177 6.23 0.57 18.41
CA ARG A 177 4.95 1.09 18.88
C ARG A 177 5.04 2.50 19.47
N LEU A 178 6.22 3.13 19.50
CA LEU A 178 6.42 4.44 20.14
C LEU A 178 5.46 5.51 19.61
N ALA A 179 5.36 5.64 18.30
CA ALA A 179 4.46 6.61 17.68
C ALA A 179 2.99 6.36 18.04
N LEU A 180 2.57 5.08 18.09
CA LEU A 180 1.23 4.71 18.54
C LEU A 180 1.03 5.04 20.04
N GLN A 181 2.00 4.76 20.89
CA GLN A 181 1.92 5.10 22.33
C GLN A 181 1.72 6.60 22.53
N ASN A 182 2.51 7.42 21.83
CA ASN A 182 2.36 8.87 21.87
C ASN A 182 0.97 9.32 21.37
N ALA A 183 0.45 8.68 20.30
CA ALA A 183 -0.89 8.97 19.78
C ALA A 183 -1.98 8.61 20.81
N THR A 184 -1.93 7.43 21.44
CA THR A 184 -2.91 7.01 22.44
C THR A 184 -2.91 7.88 23.69
N GLU A 185 -1.74 8.31 24.14
CA GLU A 185 -1.62 9.27 25.26
C GLU A 185 -2.30 10.60 24.95
N HIS A 186 -2.14 11.10 23.72
CA HIS A 186 -2.77 12.34 23.28
C HIS A 186 -4.29 12.23 23.10
N GLU A 187 -4.77 11.09 22.64
CA GLU A 187 -6.21 10.83 22.49
C GLU A 187 -6.88 10.46 23.84
N GLY A 188 -6.09 10.06 24.83
CA GLY A 188 -6.59 9.62 26.13
C GLY A 188 -7.33 8.29 26.08
N ILE A 189 -6.97 7.39 25.15
CA ILE A 189 -7.64 6.10 24.89
C ILE A 189 -6.61 4.97 24.78
N GLU A 190 -7.08 3.74 25.00
CA GLU A 190 -6.29 2.54 24.73
C GLU A 190 -6.46 2.08 23.27
N ALA A 191 -5.39 1.59 22.65
CA ALA A 191 -5.43 1.05 21.30
C ALA A 191 -5.96 -0.40 21.31
N GLU A 192 -7.07 -0.64 20.59
CA GLU A 192 -7.52 -1.99 20.26
C GLU A 192 -6.81 -2.44 18.99
N ILE A 193 -5.88 -3.40 19.11
CA ILE A 193 -5.06 -3.89 18.00
C ILE A 193 -5.69 -5.15 17.40
N THR A 194 -5.83 -5.17 16.07
CA THR A 194 -6.22 -6.33 15.27
C THR A 194 -5.06 -6.76 14.38
N PHE A 195 -4.73 -8.04 14.41
CA PHE A 195 -3.72 -8.63 13.54
C PHE A 195 -4.35 -9.08 12.21
N VAL A 196 -3.66 -8.80 11.10
CA VAL A 196 -4.10 -9.24 9.77
C VAL A 196 -3.67 -10.70 9.56
N GLU A 197 -4.47 -11.62 10.06
CA GLU A 197 -4.25 -13.06 9.91
C GLU A 197 -5.16 -13.57 8.78
N VAL A 198 -4.58 -13.76 7.60
CA VAL A 198 -5.28 -14.18 6.39
C VAL A 198 -4.47 -15.24 5.64
N PRO A 199 -5.13 -16.13 4.87
CA PRO A 199 -4.42 -17.06 3.99
C PRO A 199 -3.72 -16.33 2.85
N ALA A 200 -2.75 -16.99 2.22
CA ALA A 200 -2.14 -16.51 0.98
C ALA A 200 -3.21 -16.26 -0.09
N GLY A 201 -3.17 -15.11 -0.73
CA GLY A 201 -4.21 -14.62 -1.64
C GLY A 201 -5.28 -13.77 -0.97
N GLY A 202 -5.37 -13.80 0.36
CA GLY A 202 -6.16 -12.85 1.14
C GLY A 202 -5.45 -11.53 1.36
N GLY A 203 -6.06 -10.65 2.18
CA GLY A 203 -5.48 -9.35 2.47
C GLY A 203 -6.43 -8.43 3.23
N SER A 204 -6.25 -7.14 3.04
CA SER A 204 -7.07 -6.12 3.71
C SER A 204 -7.14 -4.83 2.91
N PHE A 205 -8.21 -4.08 3.13
CA PHE A 205 -8.27 -2.66 2.76
C PHE A 205 -8.20 -1.84 4.03
N HIS A 206 -7.41 -0.77 4.03
CA HIS A 206 -7.38 0.15 5.16
C HIS A 206 -7.35 1.62 4.72
N HIS A 207 -7.94 2.45 5.53
CA HIS A 207 -7.96 3.90 5.35
C HIS A 207 -6.56 4.46 5.62
N GLY A 208 -6.10 5.42 4.85
CA GLY A 208 -4.77 5.98 4.97
C GLY A 208 -4.44 6.60 6.35
N TRP A 209 -5.47 6.99 7.12
CA TRP A 209 -5.32 7.46 8.49
C TRP A 209 -5.44 6.36 9.56
N THR A 210 -5.57 5.08 9.17
CA THR A 210 -5.52 3.98 10.15
C THR A 210 -4.10 3.79 10.65
N TRP A 211 -3.90 3.90 11.97
CA TRP A 211 -2.64 3.55 12.59
C TRP A 211 -2.33 2.07 12.38
N HIS A 212 -1.16 1.80 11.84
CA HIS A 212 -0.72 0.44 11.58
C HIS A 212 0.78 0.29 11.66
N GLY A 213 1.22 -0.95 11.89
CA GLY A 213 2.62 -1.32 11.98
C GLY A 213 2.80 -2.81 11.76
N SER A 214 3.99 -3.32 12.00
CA SER A 214 4.29 -4.74 11.77
C SER A 214 5.44 -5.21 12.65
N GLY A 215 5.20 -6.20 13.50
CA GLY A 215 6.18 -6.78 14.39
C GLY A 215 7.32 -7.51 13.68
N THR A 216 8.23 -8.11 14.43
CA THR A 216 9.33 -8.95 13.92
C THR A 216 8.79 -10.22 13.26
N ASN A 217 9.39 -10.65 12.14
CA ASN A 217 9.18 -11.99 11.61
C ASN A 217 10.05 -12.99 12.40
N THR A 218 9.44 -13.77 13.27
CA THR A 218 10.11 -14.80 14.08
C THR A 218 10.08 -16.20 13.44
N LYS A 219 9.45 -16.32 12.26
CA LYS A 219 9.41 -17.57 11.49
C LYS A 219 10.69 -17.76 10.68
N ASN A 220 10.92 -18.98 10.24
CA ASN A 220 11.96 -19.32 9.27
C ASN A 220 11.53 -19.18 7.80
N GLN A 221 10.34 -18.66 7.56
CA GLN A 221 9.77 -18.38 6.24
C GLN A 221 9.58 -16.88 6.06
N PRO A 222 9.74 -16.35 4.83
CA PRO A 222 9.46 -14.95 4.56
C PRO A 222 7.95 -14.67 4.58
N ARG A 223 7.58 -13.43 4.83
CA ARG A 223 6.25 -12.88 4.60
C ARG A 223 6.32 -11.83 3.49
N ARG A 224 5.68 -12.10 2.36
CA ARG A 224 5.61 -11.21 1.19
C ARG A 224 4.22 -10.63 1.06
N ALA A 225 4.16 -9.38 0.66
CA ALA A 225 2.90 -8.70 0.39
C ALA A 225 3.04 -7.69 -0.75
N LEU A 226 1.99 -7.56 -1.54
CA LEU A 226 1.84 -6.49 -2.52
C LEU A 226 0.85 -5.48 -1.97
N VAL A 227 1.18 -4.20 -2.03
CA VAL A 227 0.29 -3.13 -1.57
C VAL A 227 -0.03 -2.22 -2.74
N LEU A 228 -1.31 -1.98 -2.99
CA LEU A 228 -1.77 -0.88 -3.82
C LEU A 228 -2.15 0.28 -2.89
N HIS A 229 -1.47 1.41 -3.03
CA HIS A 229 -1.91 2.68 -2.48
C HIS A 229 -2.72 3.42 -3.54
N ALA A 230 -4.00 3.60 -3.27
CA ALA A 230 -4.94 4.22 -4.19
C ALA A 230 -5.42 5.57 -3.65
N MET A 231 -5.60 6.51 -4.56
CA MET A 231 -6.16 7.84 -4.28
C MET A 231 -7.36 8.11 -5.17
N ARG A 232 -8.11 9.15 -4.86
CA ARG A 232 -9.25 9.59 -5.69
C ARG A 232 -8.78 9.97 -7.09
N SER A 233 -9.63 9.77 -8.09
CA SER A 233 -9.30 10.12 -9.48
C SER A 233 -9.16 11.62 -9.74
N ASP A 234 -9.79 12.45 -8.90
CA ASP A 234 -9.90 13.90 -9.02
C ASP A 234 -8.92 14.70 -8.15
N VAL A 235 -7.85 14.05 -7.67
CA VAL A 235 -6.80 14.73 -6.89
C VAL A 235 -5.92 15.61 -7.78
N GLU A 236 -5.38 16.66 -7.17
CA GLU A 236 -4.43 17.58 -7.80
C GLU A 236 -3.18 17.77 -6.91
N TYR A 237 -2.06 18.14 -7.52
CA TYR A 237 -0.89 18.56 -6.76
C TYR A 237 -1.17 19.83 -5.94
N ILE A 238 -0.62 19.89 -4.73
CA ILE A 238 -0.50 21.12 -3.95
C ILE A 238 0.86 21.74 -4.30
N PRO A 239 0.91 22.86 -5.07
CA PRO A 239 2.17 23.38 -5.61
C PRO A 239 3.20 23.74 -4.55
N GLU A 240 2.75 24.22 -3.40
CA GLU A 240 3.61 24.63 -2.28
C GLU A 240 4.15 23.43 -1.50
N ASN A 241 3.49 22.29 -1.58
CA ASN A 241 3.79 21.10 -0.76
C ASN A 241 4.26 19.89 -1.54
N PHE A 242 4.38 19.95 -2.88
CA PHE A 242 4.69 18.79 -3.70
C PHE A 242 6.03 18.11 -3.33
N SER A 243 6.93 18.79 -2.64
CA SER A 243 8.21 18.26 -2.17
C SER A 243 8.18 17.76 -0.71
N GLN A 244 7.04 17.80 -0.02
CA GLN A 244 6.92 17.37 1.38
C GLN A 244 6.53 15.89 1.48
N GLY A 245 6.89 15.25 2.61
CA GLY A 245 6.65 13.84 2.84
C GLY A 245 7.33 12.97 1.79
N ILE A 246 6.56 12.12 1.10
CA ILE A 246 7.04 11.32 -0.05
C ILE A 246 6.90 12.07 -1.38
N GLY A 247 6.48 13.33 -1.36
CA GLY A 247 6.37 14.18 -2.54
C GLY A 247 7.63 14.25 -3.40
N PRO A 248 8.87 14.25 -2.84
CA PRO A 248 10.10 14.23 -3.64
C PRO A 248 10.21 13.06 -4.61
N ILE A 249 9.61 11.89 -4.29
CA ILE A 249 9.58 10.73 -5.19
C ILE A 249 8.70 11.02 -6.41
N TYR A 250 7.58 11.73 -6.22
CA TYR A 250 6.55 11.97 -7.24
C TYR A 250 6.64 13.34 -7.89
N SER A 251 7.38 14.29 -7.32
CA SER A 251 7.57 15.64 -7.88
C SER A 251 8.17 15.62 -9.29
N ARG A 252 8.95 14.59 -9.62
CA ARG A 252 9.52 14.36 -10.97
C ARG A 252 8.45 14.23 -12.07
N TYR A 253 7.21 13.90 -11.70
CA TYR A 253 6.09 13.71 -12.62
C TYR A 253 5.19 14.94 -12.75
N LYS A 254 5.45 15.97 -11.95
CA LYS A 254 4.69 17.21 -12.03
C LYS A 254 5.09 18.02 -13.26
N ARG A 255 4.10 18.38 -14.06
CA ARG A 255 4.28 19.27 -15.21
C ARG A 255 4.41 20.72 -14.75
N LEU A 256 5.15 21.52 -15.53
CA LEU A 256 5.26 22.95 -15.28
C LEU A 256 3.89 23.62 -15.48
N SER A 257 3.50 24.45 -14.52
CA SER A 257 2.23 25.21 -14.53
C SER A 257 0.95 24.37 -14.62
N ASP A 258 1.03 23.08 -14.30
CA ASP A 258 -0.11 22.16 -14.30
C ASP A 258 -0.14 21.38 -12.98
N ASN A 259 -1.28 21.40 -12.27
CA ASN A 259 -1.46 20.67 -11.02
C ASN A 259 -2.17 19.32 -11.23
N ILE A 260 -2.58 19.01 -12.46
CA ILE A 260 -3.22 17.74 -12.79
C ILE A 260 -2.16 16.64 -12.79
N LEU A 261 -2.49 15.50 -12.17
CA LEU A 261 -1.62 14.34 -12.17
C LEU A 261 -1.62 13.67 -13.56
N ASP A 262 -0.44 13.45 -14.10
CA ASP A 262 -0.24 12.81 -15.41
C ASP A 262 -0.62 11.32 -15.36
N GLU A 263 -1.57 10.91 -16.19
CA GLU A 263 -2.06 9.53 -16.24
C GLU A 263 -1.03 8.51 -16.74
N ASN A 264 0.06 8.93 -17.38
CA ASN A 264 1.17 8.04 -17.70
C ASN A 264 1.91 7.53 -16.45
N TYR A 265 1.82 8.28 -15.35
CA TYR A 265 2.48 7.94 -14.08
C TYR A 265 1.51 7.61 -12.96
N PHE A 266 0.30 8.15 -13.04
CA PHE A 266 -0.79 7.94 -12.08
C PHE A 266 -2.08 7.59 -12.82
N PRO A 267 -2.13 6.45 -13.54
CA PRO A 267 -3.30 6.08 -14.33
C PRO A 267 -4.57 5.98 -13.47
N ILE A 268 -5.69 6.42 -14.08
CA ILE A 268 -7.03 6.23 -13.52
C ILE A 268 -7.43 4.79 -13.80
N LEU A 269 -7.72 4.05 -12.73
CA LEU A 269 -8.05 2.63 -12.80
C LEU A 269 -9.53 2.38 -13.07
N TRP A 270 -10.38 3.30 -12.58
CA TRP A 270 -11.82 3.24 -12.72
C TRP A 270 -12.48 4.57 -12.34
N GLN A 271 -13.55 4.94 -13.04
CA GLN A 271 -14.45 6.02 -12.67
C GLN A 271 -15.91 5.60 -12.85
N LYS A 272 -16.80 6.27 -12.11
CA LYS A 272 -18.25 5.98 -12.13
C LYS A 272 -18.90 6.18 -13.50
N ASP A 273 -18.36 7.06 -14.35
CA ASP A 273 -18.80 7.31 -15.71
C ASP A 273 -18.26 6.28 -16.73
N GLY A 274 -17.48 5.30 -16.26
CA GLY A 274 -16.86 4.25 -17.06
C GLY A 274 -15.47 4.59 -17.60
N TYR A 275 -14.93 5.77 -17.28
CA TYR A 275 -13.57 6.12 -17.71
C TYR A 275 -12.52 5.28 -16.99
N ARG A 276 -11.51 4.86 -17.75
CA ARG A 276 -10.25 4.24 -17.32
C ARG A 276 -9.15 4.72 -18.26
N THR A 277 -7.96 4.96 -17.76
CA THR A 277 -6.83 5.37 -18.61
C THR A 277 -6.59 4.34 -19.72
N PRO A 278 -6.75 4.72 -21.02
CA PRO A 278 -6.74 3.75 -22.13
C PRO A 278 -5.43 2.97 -22.26
N GLN A 279 -4.29 3.59 -21.95
CA GLN A 279 -2.95 3.00 -22.08
C GLN A 279 -2.70 1.80 -21.14
N ILE A 280 -3.55 1.59 -20.13
CA ILE A 280 -3.38 0.47 -19.19
C ILE A 280 -3.48 -0.86 -19.93
N ASP A 281 -4.49 -1.03 -20.82
CA ASP A 281 -4.71 -2.30 -21.49
C ASP A 281 -3.59 -2.62 -22.48
N ASP A 282 -3.08 -1.63 -23.21
CA ASP A 282 -1.92 -1.79 -24.07
C ASP A 282 -0.68 -2.17 -23.25
N TYR A 283 -0.47 -1.53 -22.10
CA TYR A 283 0.66 -1.82 -21.23
C TYR A 283 0.61 -3.24 -20.64
N LEU A 284 -0.57 -3.74 -20.28
CA LEU A 284 -0.73 -5.07 -19.69
C LEU A 284 -0.60 -6.22 -20.71
N ASN A 285 -0.83 -5.96 -22.02
CA ASN A 285 -0.87 -6.96 -23.08
C ASN A 285 0.40 -7.03 -23.95
N ASN A 286 1.30 -6.05 -23.84
CA ASN A 286 2.59 -6.03 -24.55
C ASN A 286 3.70 -6.72 -23.73
#